data_d6ca657b76150c802a3f6f5b059ecd71
#
_entry.id   d6ca657b76150c802a3f6f5b059ecd71
#
_cell.length_a   1.000
_cell.length_b   1.000
_cell.length_c   1.000
_cell.angle_alpha   90.00
_cell.angle_beta   90.00
_cell.angle_gamma   90.00
#
_symmetry.space_group_name_H-M   'P 1'
#
loop_
_entity.id
_entity.type
_entity.pdbx_description
1 polymer ?
#
loop_
_entity_poly.entity_id
_entity_poly.type
_entity_poly.pdbx_seq_one_letter_code
_entity_poly.pdbx_strand_id
1 'polypeptide(L)'
;MNRSNSRPLYLGFASQKGGVGKSTLAEVLASILYYEKDIPLVVVDCDGTQESFFKLRERDRDLIGTSPDIGKALHERLAQYGKKSYQIIRSNLEQAISNTEQYLSKAPTAPQLVIFDFPGHVATSAMMELSIMMDYIISPIEADPQSLASSFAYA
;
A
#
# COMPACT_ATOMS: atom_id res chain seq x y z
N MET A 1 26.28 -5.55 -8.47
CA MET A 1 25.70 -6.64 -7.66
C MET A 1 24.47 -7.15 -8.40
N ASN A 2 24.54 -8.35 -8.96
CA ASN A 2 23.43 -9.01 -9.63
C ASN A 2 22.34 -9.36 -8.59
N ARG A 3 21.23 -8.63 -8.59
CA ARG A 3 20.00 -9.04 -7.90
C ARG A 3 19.26 -10.07 -8.78
N SER A 4 19.85 -11.26 -8.90
CA SER A 4 19.18 -12.36 -9.57
C SER A 4 18.19 -13.01 -8.62
N ASN A 5 16.93 -12.98 -8.96
CA ASN A 5 15.85 -13.88 -8.48
C ASN A 5 15.44 -13.80 -7.00
N SER A 6 15.58 -12.67 -6.31
CA SER A 6 14.96 -12.50 -4.99
C SER A 6 13.52 -11.98 -5.16
N ARG A 7 12.56 -12.57 -4.40
CA ARG A 7 11.21 -12.03 -4.31
C ARG A 7 11.26 -10.53 -3.95
N PRO A 8 10.24 -9.74 -4.31
CA PRO A 8 10.14 -8.36 -3.84
C PRO A 8 10.09 -8.30 -2.31
N LEU A 9 10.52 -7.18 -1.75
CA LEU A 9 10.37 -6.91 -0.33
C LEU A 9 8.87 -6.70 -0.02
N TYR A 10 8.36 -7.32 1.05
CA TYR A 10 6.99 -7.20 1.51
C TYR A 10 6.92 -6.26 2.72
N LEU A 11 6.18 -5.16 2.57
CA LEU A 11 6.00 -4.14 3.60
C LEU A 11 4.52 -4.04 3.97
N GLY A 12 4.17 -4.41 5.19
CA GLY A 12 2.82 -4.31 5.74
C GLY A 12 2.57 -2.97 6.44
N PHE A 13 1.39 -2.39 6.24
CA PHE A 13 0.85 -1.33 7.07
C PHE A 13 -0.30 -1.91 7.88
N ALA A 14 -0.15 -1.98 9.20
CA ALA A 14 -1.11 -2.60 10.09
C ALA A 14 -1.37 -1.72 11.32
N SER A 15 -2.61 -1.72 11.81
CA SER A 15 -2.98 -1.14 13.10
C SER A 15 -4.25 -1.78 13.60
N GLN A 16 -4.41 -1.90 14.92
CA GLN A 16 -5.64 -2.42 15.53
C GLN A 16 -6.75 -1.37 15.59
N LYS A 17 -6.43 -0.09 15.45
CA LYS A 17 -7.39 1.02 15.50
C LYS A 17 -7.67 1.52 14.08
N GLY A 18 -8.95 1.63 13.72
CA GLY A 18 -9.38 2.29 12.51
C GLY A 18 -9.14 3.81 12.57
N GLY A 19 -8.91 4.43 11.42
CA GLY A 19 -8.82 5.89 11.34
C GLY A 19 -7.48 6.53 11.72
N VAL A 20 -6.47 5.78 12.10
CA VAL A 20 -5.12 6.31 12.46
C VAL A 20 -4.29 6.78 11.27
N GLY A 21 -4.86 6.88 10.08
CA GLY A 21 -4.16 7.34 8.89
C GLY A 21 -3.26 6.30 8.21
N LYS A 22 -3.41 5.01 8.53
CA LYS A 22 -2.63 3.90 7.99
C LYS A 22 -2.58 3.90 6.45
N SER A 23 -3.74 3.83 5.80
CA SER A 23 -3.84 3.81 4.33
C SER A 23 -3.33 5.10 3.69
N THR A 24 -3.57 6.26 4.32
CA THR A 24 -3.03 7.54 3.87
C THR A 24 -1.49 7.56 3.93
N LEU A 25 -0.91 7.05 5.02
CA LEU A 25 0.55 6.95 5.15
C LEU A 25 1.14 5.98 4.12
N ALA A 26 0.49 4.84 3.90
CA ALA A 26 0.89 3.87 2.88
C ALA A 26 0.85 4.49 1.47
N GLU A 27 -0.19 5.28 1.15
CA GLU A 27 -0.33 5.97 -0.13
C GLU A 27 0.76 7.02 -0.35
N VAL A 28 1.03 7.84 0.66
CA VAL A 28 2.10 8.85 0.60
C VAL A 28 3.45 8.18 0.40
N LEU A 29 3.75 7.13 1.18
CA LEU A 29 5.02 6.40 1.04
C LEU A 29 5.15 5.74 -0.33
N ALA A 30 4.09 5.06 -0.81
CA ALA A 30 4.07 4.45 -2.13
C ALA A 30 4.34 5.49 -3.23
N SER A 31 3.72 6.66 -3.13
CA SER A 31 3.87 7.74 -4.10
C SER A 31 5.30 8.29 -4.11
N ILE A 32 5.90 8.57 -2.96
CA ILE A 32 7.29 9.02 -2.84
C ILE A 32 8.24 7.98 -3.43
N LEU A 33 8.11 6.71 -3.02
CA LEU A 33 9.00 5.66 -3.48
C LEU A 33 8.88 5.42 -4.99
N TYR A 34 7.67 5.42 -5.52
CA TYR A 34 7.43 5.16 -6.94
C TYR A 34 7.83 6.33 -7.83
N TYR A 35 7.34 7.55 -7.52
CA TYR A 35 7.53 8.70 -8.39
C TYR A 35 8.85 9.42 -8.19
N GLU A 36 9.33 9.54 -6.95
CA GLU A 36 10.53 10.33 -6.65
C GLU A 36 11.80 9.46 -6.53
N LYS A 37 11.67 8.22 -6.01
CA LYS A 37 12.82 7.33 -5.78
C LYS A 37 12.99 6.27 -6.87
N ASP A 38 12.11 6.23 -7.86
CA ASP A 38 12.15 5.29 -8.98
C ASP A 38 12.13 3.81 -8.58
N ILE A 39 11.44 3.49 -7.48
CA ILE A 39 11.30 2.12 -7.00
C ILE A 39 10.04 1.49 -7.63
N PRO A 40 10.18 0.47 -8.49
CA PRO A 40 9.02 -0.27 -9.01
C PRO A 40 8.30 -0.97 -7.85
N LEU A 41 7.02 -0.64 -7.68
CA LEU A 41 6.22 -1.21 -6.59
C LEU A 41 4.78 -1.50 -7.04
N VAL A 42 4.09 -2.30 -6.22
CA VAL A 42 2.66 -2.56 -6.29
C VAL A 42 2.08 -2.45 -4.87
N VAL A 43 0.83 -2.04 -4.77
CA VAL A 43 0.09 -1.99 -3.52
C VAL A 43 -0.99 -3.06 -3.52
N VAL A 44 -1.16 -3.74 -2.39
CA VAL A 44 -2.23 -4.71 -2.14
C VAL A 44 -3.15 -4.13 -1.08
N ASP A 45 -4.36 -3.75 -1.49
CA ASP A 45 -5.42 -3.31 -0.58
C ASP A 45 -6.12 -4.55 -0.03
N CYS A 46 -5.84 -4.88 1.24
CA CYS A 46 -6.32 -6.11 1.88
C CYS A 46 -7.66 -5.92 2.60
N ASP A 47 -8.24 -4.71 2.57
CA ASP A 47 -9.55 -4.41 3.16
C ASP A 47 -10.67 -4.56 2.11
N GLY A 48 -10.97 -5.81 1.78
CA GLY A 48 -11.94 -6.17 0.74
C GLY A 48 -13.35 -5.57 0.90
N THR A 49 -13.70 -5.04 2.09
CA THR A 49 -15.00 -4.43 2.36
C THR A 49 -14.96 -2.91 2.29
N GLN A 50 -13.90 -2.30 2.78
CA GLN A 50 -13.76 -0.85 2.82
C GLN A 50 -13.01 -0.29 1.61
N GLU A 51 -12.11 -1.09 1.00
CA GLU A 51 -11.29 -0.70 -0.16
C GLU A 51 -10.63 0.68 0.04
N SER A 52 -10.07 0.89 1.23
CA SER A 52 -9.64 2.21 1.70
C SER A 52 -8.62 2.86 0.78
N PHE A 53 -7.65 2.09 0.34
CA PHE A 53 -6.59 2.56 -0.55
C PHE A 53 -7.10 2.85 -1.97
N PHE A 54 -7.98 2.00 -2.46
CA PHE A 54 -8.59 2.18 -3.78
C PHE A 54 -9.48 3.43 -3.83
N LYS A 55 -10.31 3.65 -2.80
CA LYS A 55 -11.17 4.83 -2.69
C LYS A 55 -10.37 6.13 -2.55
N LEU A 56 -9.23 6.12 -1.86
CA LEU A 56 -8.32 7.27 -1.81
C LEU A 56 -7.90 7.66 -3.22
N ARG A 57 -7.45 6.70 -4.03
CA ARG A 57 -7.06 6.95 -5.42
C ARG A 57 -8.22 7.42 -6.31
N GLU A 58 -9.43 6.89 -6.14
CA GLU A 58 -10.60 7.37 -6.89
C GLU A 58 -10.92 8.82 -6.52
N ARG A 59 -10.94 9.15 -5.24
CA ARG A 59 -11.12 10.52 -4.76
C ARG A 59 -10.09 11.48 -5.38
N ASP A 60 -8.83 11.09 -5.41
CA ASP A 60 -7.77 11.92 -5.98
C ASP A 60 -7.95 12.08 -7.50
N ARG A 61 -8.38 11.02 -8.19
CA ARG A 61 -8.73 11.09 -9.61
C ARG A 61 -9.88 12.07 -9.87
N ASP A 62 -10.92 12.06 -9.04
CA ASP A 62 -12.07 12.96 -9.15
C ASP A 62 -11.64 14.40 -8.90
N LEU A 63 -10.81 14.67 -7.90
CA LEU A 63 -10.22 15.98 -7.63
C LEU A 63 -9.42 16.50 -8.83
N ILE A 64 -8.61 15.65 -9.45
CA ILE A 64 -7.86 15.98 -10.67
C ILE A 64 -8.81 16.30 -11.82
N GLY A 65 -9.88 15.53 -11.99
CA GLY A 65 -10.89 15.74 -13.03
C GLY A 65 -11.71 17.02 -12.87
N THR A 66 -11.93 17.46 -11.62
CA THR A 66 -12.70 18.66 -11.28
C THR A 66 -11.85 19.94 -11.15
N SER A 67 -10.54 19.82 -11.09
CA SER A 67 -9.60 20.94 -10.93
C SER A 67 -8.59 20.96 -12.07
N PRO A 68 -8.87 21.70 -13.16
CA PRO A 68 -8.01 21.71 -14.37
C PRO A 68 -6.54 22.04 -14.09
N ASP A 69 -6.29 22.97 -13.18
CA ASP A 69 -4.90 23.37 -12.81
C ASP A 69 -4.15 22.24 -12.12
N ILE A 70 -4.81 21.51 -11.19
CA ILE A 70 -4.23 20.33 -10.52
C ILE A 70 -4.01 19.22 -11.53
N GLY A 71 -4.99 18.97 -12.40
CA GLY A 71 -4.91 17.96 -13.45
C GLY A 71 -3.75 18.23 -14.41
N LYS A 72 -3.57 19.48 -14.83
CA LYS A 72 -2.47 19.89 -15.70
C LYS A 72 -1.11 19.74 -15.02
N ALA A 73 -0.96 20.24 -13.80
CA ALA A 73 0.28 20.13 -13.02
C ALA A 73 0.69 18.67 -12.78
N LEU A 74 -0.28 17.79 -12.46
CA LEU A 74 -0.01 16.36 -12.28
C LEU A 74 0.36 15.68 -13.59
N HIS A 75 -0.35 16.00 -14.69
CA HIS A 75 -0.04 15.45 -16.01
C HIS A 75 1.38 15.82 -16.46
N GLU A 76 1.76 17.08 -16.31
CA GLU A 76 3.11 17.57 -16.61
C GLU A 76 4.17 16.83 -15.76
N ARG A 77 3.90 16.65 -14.46
CA ARG A 77 4.79 15.93 -13.56
C ARG A 77 4.92 14.46 -13.91
N LEU A 78 3.82 13.77 -14.20
CA LEU A 78 3.85 12.36 -14.63
C LEU A 78 4.54 12.19 -15.98
N ALA A 79 4.32 13.11 -16.93
CA ALA A 79 5.00 13.12 -18.21
C ALA A 79 6.51 13.32 -18.06
N GLN A 80 6.94 14.19 -17.12
CA GLN A 80 8.35 14.41 -16.79
C GLN A 80 9.02 13.15 -16.27
N TYR A 81 8.30 12.33 -15.47
CA TYR A 81 8.80 11.04 -14.97
C TYR A 81 8.70 9.90 -15.99
N GLY A 82 7.96 10.07 -17.08
CA GLY A 82 7.72 9.01 -18.08
C GLY A 82 6.98 7.79 -17.51
N LYS A 83 6.23 7.97 -16.42
CA LYS A 83 5.61 6.89 -15.66
C LYS A 83 4.09 6.94 -15.70
N LYS A 84 3.50 5.74 -15.70
CA LYS A 84 2.07 5.55 -15.37
C LYS A 84 1.92 5.41 -13.85
N SER A 85 0.67 5.46 -13.35
CA SER A 85 0.41 5.19 -11.94
C SER A 85 0.79 3.73 -11.56
N TYR A 86 1.31 3.53 -10.34
CA TYR A 86 1.56 2.18 -9.83
C TYR A 86 0.25 1.40 -9.70
N GLN A 87 0.33 0.06 -9.75
CA GLN A 87 -0.83 -0.82 -9.66
C GLN A 87 -1.31 -0.96 -8.22
N ILE A 88 -2.63 -1.09 -8.06
CA ILE A 88 -3.28 -1.49 -6.82
C ILE A 88 -4.03 -2.80 -7.08
N ILE A 89 -3.71 -3.82 -6.29
CA ILE A 89 -4.39 -5.11 -6.27
C ILE A 89 -5.45 -5.04 -5.18
N ARG A 90 -6.73 -5.22 -5.54
CA ARG A 90 -7.80 -5.39 -4.56
C ARG A 90 -7.79 -6.83 -4.07
N SER A 91 -7.83 -7.01 -2.78
CA SER A 91 -7.79 -8.31 -2.15
C SER A 91 -8.53 -8.32 -0.81
N ASN A 92 -8.61 -9.49 -0.20
CA ASN A 92 -8.85 -9.67 1.23
C ASN A 92 -7.60 -10.30 1.86
N LEU A 93 -7.59 -10.45 3.17
CA LEU A 93 -6.44 -10.99 3.91
C LEU A 93 -6.06 -12.41 3.43
N GLU A 94 -7.06 -13.28 3.24
CA GLU A 94 -6.86 -14.70 2.89
C GLU A 94 -6.27 -14.89 1.50
N GLN A 95 -6.56 -13.97 0.58
CA GLN A 95 -6.14 -14.04 -0.81
C GLN A 95 -4.96 -13.11 -1.16
N ALA A 96 -4.51 -12.30 -0.21
CA ALA A 96 -3.52 -11.26 -0.47
C ALA A 96 -2.23 -11.80 -1.10
N ILE A 97 -1.69 -12.90 -0.56
CA ILE A 97 -0.47 -13.51 -1.07
C ILE A 97 -0.71 -14.15 -2.44
N SER A 98 -1.76 -14.96 -2.61
CA SER A 98 -2.06 -15.62 -3.88
C SER A 98 -2.32 -14.63 -5.01
N ASN A 99 -3.07 -13.54 -4.74
CA ASN A 99 -3.30 -12.47 -5.70
C ASN A 99 -2.00 -11.72 -6.06
N THR A 100 -1.12 -11.53 -5.08
CA THR A 100 0.20 -10.94 -5.31
C THR A 100 1.05 -11.83 -6.20
N GLU A 101 1.17 -13.11 -5.90
CA GLU A 101 1.93 -14.08 -6.69
C GLU A 101 1.40 -14.18 -8.13
N GLN A 102 0.08 -14.19 -8.29
CA GLN A 102 -0.54 -14.18 -9.61
C GLN A 102 -0.19 -12.92 -10.40
N TYR A 103 -0.17 -11.76 -9.75
CA TYR A 103 0.26 -10.51 -10.37
C TYR A 103 1.74 -10.57 -10.75
N LEU A 104 2.61 -10.98 -9.81
CA LEU A 104 4.07 -11.05 -10.03
C LEU A 104 4.43 -11.97 -11.19
N SER A 105 3.70 -13.08 -11.37
CA SER A 105 3.93 -14.02 -12.49
C SER A 105 3.61 -13.43 -13.87
N LYS A 106 2.81 -12.36 -13.94
CA LYS A 106 2.35 -11.71 -15.18
C LYS A 106 2.90 -10.30 -15.36
N ALA A 107 3.55 -9.75 -14.34
CA ALA A 107 4.04 -8.37 -14.37
C ALA A 107 5.12 -8.19 -15.44
N PRO A 108 5.00 -7.18 -16.32
CA PRO A 108 5.98 -6.93 -17.38
C PRO A 108 7.34 -6.49 -16.80
N THR A 109 7.33 -5.92 -15.61
CA THR A 109 8.52 -5.55 -14.83
C THR A 109 8.30 -6.02 -13.40
N ALA A 110 9.25 -6.80 -12.88
CA ALA A 110 9.18 -7.28 -11.51
C ALA A 110 9.26 -6.10 -10.53
N PRO A 111 8.28 -5.90 -9.64
CA PRO A 111 8.38 -4.89 -8.60
C PRO A 111 9.50 -5.26 -7.62
N GLN A 112 10.12 -4.25 -7.02
CA GLN A 112 11.11 -4.43 -5.95
C GLN A 112 10.45 -4.42 -4.57
N LEU A 113 9.24 -3.83 -4.47
CA LEU A 113 8.49 -3.66 -3.24
C LEU A 113 7.01 -3.98 -3.48
N VAL A 114 6.40 -4.70 -2.54
CA VAL A 114 4.96 -4.87 -2.42
C VAL A 114 4.52 -4.28 -1.09
N ILE A 115 3.61 -3.32 -1.14
CA ILE A 115 3.02 -2.69 0.06
C ILE A 115 1.65 -3.33 0.31
N PHE A 116 1.44 -3.87 1.50
CA PHE A 116 0.17 -4.44 1.94
C PHE A 116 -0.51 -3.48 2.91
N ASP A 117 -1.69 -2.98 2.55
CA ASP A 117 -2.53 -2.17 3.42
C ASP A 117 -3.54 -3.09 4.13
N PHE A 118 -3.31 -3.36 5.43
CA PHE A 118 -4.12 -4.25 6.22
C PHE A 118 -5.41 -3.55 6.69
N PRO A 119 -6.52 -4.27 6.91
CA PRO A 119 -7.71 -3.68 7.52
C PRO A 119 -7.43 -3.20 8.96
N GLY A 120 -8.11 -2.15 9.36
CA GLY A 120 -8.00 -1.59 10.71
C GLY A 120 -8.92 -2.26 11.72
N HIS A 121 -8.83 -3.59 11.89
CA HIS A 121 -9.72 -4.36 12.75
C HIS A 121 -8.94 -5.29 13.68
N VAL A 122 -9.67 -5.95 14.58
CA VAL A 122 -9.12 -6.93 15.51
C VAL A 122 -8.32 -8.02 14.79
N ALA A 123 -7.21 -8.40 15.36
CA ALA A 123 -6.34 -9.44 14.84
C ALA A 123 -7.11 -10.76 14.60
N THR A 124 -7.14 -11.21 13.34
CA THR A 124 -7.65 -12.51 12.93
C THR A 124 -6.49 -13.47 12.64
N SER A 125 -6.76 -14.78 12.56
CA SER A 125 -5.76 -15.74 12.12
C SER A 125 -5.16 -15.39 10.75
N ALA A 126 -6.00 -14.99 9.80
CA ALA A 126 -5.56 -14.56 8.47
C ALA A 126 -4.63 -13.33 8.51
N MET A 127 -4.89 -12.38 9.43
CA MET A 127 -4.03 -11.23 9.63
C MET A 127 -2.66 -11.61 10.21
N MET A 128 -2.64 -12.56 11.17
CA MET A 128 -1.40 -13.09 11.72
C MET A 128 -0.60 -13.85 10.66
N GLU A 129 -1.25 -14.73 9.89
CA GLU A 129 -0.62 -15.48 8.80
C GLU A 129 -0.01 -14.54 7.76
N LEU A 130 -0.76 -13.49 7.34
CA LEU A 130 -0.23 -12.50 6.41
C LEU A 130 0.92 -11.70 7.01
N SER A 131 0.85 -11.35 8.31
CA SER A 131 1.91 -10.59 9.01
C SER A 131 3.24 -11.35 9.04
N ILE A 132 3.23 -12.67 9.21
CA ILE A 132 4.43 -13.52 9.21
C ILE A 132 5.13 -13.50 7.83
N MET A 133 4.40 -13.23 6.76
CA MET A 133 4.94 -13.15 5.40
C MET A 133 5.61 -11.81 5.10
N MET A 134 5.44 -10.79 5.95
CA MET A 134 6.03 -9.46 5.77
C MET A 134 7.50 -9.45 6.17
N ASP A 135 8.32 -8.71 5.42
CA ASP A 135 9.70 -8.43 5.80
C ASP A 135 9.75 -7.29 6.84
N TYR A 136 8.81 -6.34 6.74
CA TYR A 136 8.64 -5.24 7.69
C TYR A 136 7.16 -4.91 7.86
N ILE A 137 6.80 -4.44 9.06
CA ILE A 137 5.47 -3.90 9.36
C ILE A 137 5.62 -2.50 9.93
N ILE A 138 4.89 -1.54 9.36
CA ILE A 138 4.74 -0.18 9.89
C ILE A 138 3.39 -0.08 10.58
N SER A 139 3.40 0.28 11.86
CA SER A 139 2.19 0.55 12.63
C SER A 139 2.14 2.03 13.02
N PRO A 140 1.28 2.85 12.42
CA PRO A 140 1.08 4.24 12.86
C PRO A 140 0.54 4.28 14.28
N ILE A 141 1.11 5.14 15.11
CA ILE A 141 0.73 5.32 16.51
C ILE A 141 0.25 6.76 16.70
N GLU A 142 -0.95 6.93 17.22
CA GLU A 142 -1.41 8.21 17.72
C GLU A 142 -0.93 8.43 19.15
N ALA A 143 -0.61 9.67 19.51
CA ALA A 143 -0.12 10.03 20.84
C ALA A 143 -1.28 10.12 21.87
N ASP A 144 -2.14 9.11 21.93
CA ASP A 144 -3.15 8.96 22.96
C ASP A 144 -3.00 7.61 23.69
N PRO A 145 -3.35 7.49 24.98
CA PRO A 145 -3.12 6.29 25.77
C PRO A 145 -3.76 5.01 25.23
N GLN A 146 -4.94 5.11 24.58
CA GLN A 146 -5.65 3.94 24.02
C GLN A 146 -4.98 3.46 22.74
N SER A 147 -4.51 4.36 21.90
CA SER A 147 -3.78 4.04 20.67
C SER A 147 -2.42 3.42 20.98
N LEU A 148 -1.72 3.90 22.02
CA LEU A 148 -0.47 3.30 22.49
C LEU A 148 -0.67 1.85 22.94
N ALA A 149 -1.66 1.59 23.78
CA ALA A 149 -1.96 0.23 24.25
C ALA A 149 -2.28 -0.74 23.11
N SER A 150 -3.06 -0.32 22.12
CA SER A 150 -3.40 -1.15 20.95
C SER A 150 -2.22 -1.40 20.01
N SER A 151 -1.30 -0.45 19.90
CA SER A 151 -0.11 -0.59 19.05
C SER A 151 0.94 -1.53 19.65
N PHE A 152 1.11 -1.52 20.97
CA PHE A 152 2.02 -2.45 21.64
C PHE A 152 1.53 -3.92 21.58
N ALA A 153 0.24 -4.16 21.41
CA ALA A 153 -0.28 -5.51 21.22
C ALA A 153 0.08 -6.12 19.85
N TYR A 154 0.65 -5.32 18.94
CA TYR A 154 1.08 -5.73 17.60
C TYR A 154 2.59 -6.03 17.52
N ALA A 155 3.37 -5.54 18.47
CA ALA A 155 4.81 -5.74 18.54
C ALA A 155 5.19 -7.04 19.28
#